data_2a7c2031be65ef7162ee7ea95f703efc
#
_entry.id   2a7c2031be65ef7162ee7ea95f703efc
#
_cell.length_a   1.000
_cell.length_b   1.000
_cell.length_c   1.000
_cell.angle_alpha   90.00
_cell.angle_beta   90.00
_cell.angle_gamma   90.00
#
_symmetry.space_group_name_H-M   'P 1'
#
loop_
_entity.id
_entity.type
_entity.pdbx_description
1 polymer ?
#
loop_
_entity_poly.entity_id
_entity_poly.type
_entity_poly.pdbx_seq_one_letter_code
_entity_poly.pdbx_strand_id
1 'polypeptide(L)'
;MIAHSIFFYFFSIIAIFSSLMVITSRSTINSVFFLILDFISVGCLFIMVGAEFLGMILLIVYVGAVAVLFLFVVMMLNVAEQKQSWFIGKKSTHIPTGLIVSVLILLELLVVVGGWKYKEDVMSSSTLVLSKISNTHQLGLVMYTDFILYFQLAGIVLLLAMIGAILLTFRKRIGVKKQSYINQISRNPSTAIELIDIKSNQGVKIDD
;
A
#
# COMPACT_ATOMS: atom_id res chain seq x y z
N MET A 1 -23.86 16.48 -21.04
CA MET A 1 -23.85 17.04 -19.69
C MET A 1 -24.63 16.17 -18.69
N ILE A 2 -25.89 15.79 -18.95
CA ILE A 2 -26.71 14.99 -18.01
C ILE A 2 -26.06 13.64 -17.63
N ALA A 3 -25.53 12.90 -18.58
CA ALA A 3 -24.87 11.62 -18.32
C ALA A 3 -23.65 11.78 -17.42
N HIS A 4 -22.83 12.80 -17.63
CA HIS A 4 -21.64 13.08 -16.80
C HIS A 4 -22.02 13.36 -15.34
N SER A 5 -23.07 14.15 -15.11
CA SER A 5 -23.57 14.42 -13.77
C SER A 5 -24.12 13.18 -13.08
N ILE A 6 -24.82 12.30 -13.83
CA ILE A 6 -25.34 11.04 -13.28
C ILE A 6 -24.19 10.14 -12.82
N PHE A 7 -23.18 9.93 -13.63
CA PHE A 7 -22.01 9.13 -13.26
C PHE A 7 -21.25 9.73 -12.07
N PHE A 8 -21.12 11.06 -12.02
CA PHE A 8 -20.50 11.74 -10.89
C PHE A 8 -21.23 11.41 -9.57
N TYR A 9 -22.53 11.59 -9.50
CA TYR A 9 -23.28 11.27 -8.28
C TYR A 9 -23.26 9.78 -7.96
N PHE A 10 -23.30 8.93 -8.96
CA PHE A 10 -23.20 7.47 -8.77
C PHE A 10 -21.88 7.07 -8.09
N PHE A 11 -20.74 7.47 -8.61
CA PHE A 11 -19.45 7.16 -8.01
C PHE A 11 -19.24 7.87 -6.66
N SER A 12 -19.75 9.08 -6.50
CA SER A 12 -19.68 9.80 -5.23
C SER A 12 -20.46 9.09 -4.11
N ILE A 13 -21.65 8.59 -4.40
CA ILE A 13 -22.44 7.81 -3.44
C ILE A 13 -21.74 6.51 -3.08
N ILE A 14 -21.18 5.80 -4.07
CA ILE A 14 -20.43 4.56 -3.80
C ILE A 14 -19.20 4.87 -2.94
N ALA A 15 -18.46 5.93 -3.20
CA ALA A 15 -17.29 6.32 -2.40
C ALA A 15 -17.69 6.61 -0.93
N ILE A 16 -18.70 7.40 -0.70
CA ILE A 16 -19.17 7.70 0.66
C ILE A 16 -19.65 6.43 1.37
N PHE A 17 -20.42 5.58 0.68
CA PHE A 17 -20.93 4.35 1.24
C PHE A 17 -19.80 3.36 1.58
N SER A 18 -18.86 3.15 0.67
CA SER A 18 -17.72 2.25 0.90
C SER A 18 -16.82 2.77 2.02
N SER A 19 -16.55 4.06 2.10
CA SER A 19 -15.79 4.68 3.18
C SER A 19 -16.43 4.45 4.56
N LEU A 20 -17.75 4.59 4.67
CA LEU A 20 -18.50 4.27 5.89
C LEU A 20 -18.40 2.77 6.23
N MET A 21 -18.48 1.90 5.22
CA MET A 21 -18.39 0.46 5.42
C MET A 21 -16.99 0.01 5.84
N VAL A 22 -15.93 0.67 5.38
CA VAL A 22 -14.56 0.43 5.86
C VAL A 22 -14.46 0.56 7.37
N ILE A 23 -15.07 1.60 7.94
CA ILE A 23 -15.00 1.89 9.38
C ILE A 23 -15.94 0.98 10.19
N THR A 24 -17.12 0.67 9.64
CA THR A 24 -18.18 -0.07 10.34
C THR A 24 -18.00 -1.58 10.25
N SER A 25 -17.21 -2.08 9.31
CA SER A 25 -17.01 -3.51 9.09
C SER A 25 -16.34 -4.17 10.30
N ARG A 26 -16.89 -5.31 10.72
CA ARG A 26 -16.34 -6.11 11.84
C ARG A 26 -15.19 -7.00 11.41
N SER A 27 -15.15 -7.40 10.15
CA SER A 27 -14.11 -8.24 9.59
C SER A 27 -13.09 -7.38 8.86
N THR A 28 -11.81 -7.54 9.22
CA THR A 28 -10.70 -6.81 8.60
C THR A 28 -10.63 -7.06 7.09
N ILE A 29 -10.93 -8.28 6.66
CA ILE A 29 -10.94 -8.66 5.24
C ILE A 29 -12.03 -7.88 4.48
N ASN A 30 -13.24 -7.82 5.03
CA ASN A 30 -14.34 -7.07 4.41
C ASN A 30 -14.04 -5.57 4.36
N SER A 31 -13.39 -5.03 5.40
CA SER A 31 -12.93 -3.64 5.43
C SER A 31 -12.00 -3.33 4.26
N VAL A 32 -11.05 -4.23 3.97
CA VAL A 32 -10.12 -4.06 2.83
C VAL A 32 -10.84 -4.13 1.48
N PHE A 33 -11.86 -4.99 1.33
CA PHE A 33 -12.66 -5.02 0.10
C PHE A 33 -13.43 -3.71 -0.13
N PHE A 34 -14.02 -3.13 0.93
CA PHE A 34 -14.67 -1.82 0.81
C PHE A 34 -13.67 -0.70 0.53
N LEU A 35 -12.45 -0.79 1.08
CA LEU A 35 -11.37 0.14 0.78
C LEU A 35 -10.95 0.10 -0.70
N ILE A 36 -10.88 -1.10 -1.29
CA ILE A 36 -10.61 -1.27 -2.72
C ILE A 36 -11.72 -0.61 -3.55
N LEU A 37 -12.98 -0.85 -3.18
CA LEU A 37 -14.13 -0.25 -3.86
C LEU A 37 -14.13 1.28 -3.78
N ASP A 38 -13.72 1.82 -2.63
CA ASP A 38 -13.56 3.26 -2.40
C ASP A 38 -12.53 3.86 -3.35
N PHE A 39 -11.31 3.28 -3.40
CA PHE A 39 -10.26 3.74 -4.31
C PHE A 39 -10.65 3.66 -5.78
N ILE A 40 -11.38 2.61 -6.20
CA ILE A 40 -11.89 2.50 -7.58
C ILE A 40 -12.85 3.65 -7.87
N SER A 41 -13.79 3.93 -6.96
CA SER A 41 -14.78 4.99 -7.13
C SER A 41 -14.14 6.38 -7.19
N VAL A 42 -13.19 6.65 -6.31
CA VAL A 42 -12.43 7.92 -6.30
C VAL A 42 -11.55 8.04 -7.54
N GLY A 43 -10.91 6.95 -8.00
CA GLY A 43 -10.15 6.94 -9.25
C GLY A 43 -11.01 7.29 -10.46
N CYS A 44 -12.22 6.76 -10.54
CA CYS A 44 -13.18 7.13 -11.59
C CYS A 44 -13.59 8.61 -11.50
N LEU A 45 -13.80 9.14 -10.29
CA LEU A 45 -14.08 10.57 -10.11
C LEU A 45 -12.93 11.45 -10.60
N PHE A 46 -11.67 11.10 -10.33
CA PHE A 46 -10.52 11.83 -10.86
C PHE A 46 -10.46 11.82 -12.39
N ILE A 47 -10.73 10.68 -13.02
CA ILE A 47 -10.78 10.59 -14.49
C ILE A 47 -11.90 11.48 -15.03
N MET A 48 -13.05 11.52 -14.39
CA MET A 48 -14.17 12.37 -14.80
C MET A 48 -13.87 13.87 -14.72
N VAL A 49 -13.06 14.28 -13.75
CA VAL A 49 -12.62 15.69 -13.60
C VAL A 49 -11.50 16.06 -14.60
N GLY A 50 -10.99 15.09 -15.35
CA GLY A 50 -9.88 15.30 -16.31
C GLY A 50 -8.49 15.09 -15.71
N ALA A 51 -8.39 14.64 -14.47
CA ALA A 51 -7.13 14.25 -13.83
C ALA A 51 -6.81 12.78 -14.13
N GLU A 52 -6.70 12.44 -15.40
CA GLU A 52 -6.54 11.05 -15.90
C GLU A 52 -5.33 10.36 -15.29
N PHE A 53 -4.19 11.04 -15.26
CA PHE A 53 -2.95 10.48 -14.70
C PHE A 53 -3.08 10.12 -13.23
N LEU A 54 -3.67 11.01 -12.43
CA LEU A 54 -3.87 10.79 -11.00
C LEU A 54 -4.85 9.65 -10.74
N GLY A 55 -5.95 9.58 -11.49
CA GLY A 55 -6.91 8.49 -11.41
C GLY A 55 -6.28 7.13 -11.74
N MET A 56 -5.47 7.06 -12.80
CA MET A 56 -4.78 5.83 -13.20
C MET A 56 -3.73 5.39 -12.17
N ILE A 57 -2.95 6.32 -11.61
CA ILE A 57 -2.00 5.99 -10.53
C ILE A 57 -2.73 5.45 -9.31
N LEU A 58 -3.85 6.05 -8.93
CA LEU A 58 -4.64 5.60 -7.79
C LEU A 58 -5.11 4.15 -8.01
N LEU A 59 -5.57 3.81 -9.20
CA LEU A 59 -5.98 2.44 -9.53
C LEU A 59 -4.79 1.47 -9.53
N ILE A 60 -3.69 1.81 -10.19
CA ILE A 60 -2.55 0.91 -10.36
C ILE A 60 -1.80 0.71 -9.03
N VAL A 61 -1.52 1.79 -8.31
CA VAL A 61 -0.69 1.73 -7.11
C VAL A 61 -1.51 1.39 -5.87
N TYR A 62 -2.62 2.14 -5.61
CA TYR A 62 -3.38 1.93 -4.38
C TYR A 62 -4.22 0.64 -4.45
N VAL A 63 -4.93 0.41 -5.54
CA VAL A 63 -5.72 -0.82 -5.71
C VAL A 63 -4.81 -2.00 -6.05
N GLY A 64 -3.93 -1.85 -7.03
CA GLY A 64 -3.11 -2.94 -7.55
C GLY A 64 -1.98 -3.38 -6.63
N ALA A 65 -1.29 -2.46 -5.95
CA ALA A 65 -0.15 -2.80 -5.10
C ALA A 65 -0.50 -2.75 -3.61
N VAL A 66 -0.99 -1.61 -3.10
CA VAL A 66 -1.14 -1.38 -1.66
C VAL A 66 -2.29 -2.19 -1.09
N ALA A 67 -3.48 -2.12 -1.68
CA ALA A 67 -4.65 -2.82 -1.16
C ALA A 67 -4.51 -4.35 -1.27
N VAL A 68 -3.93 -4.86 -2.35
CA VAL A 68 -3.61 -6.29 -2.51
C VAL A 68 -2.58 -6.73 -1.48
N LEU A 69 -1.55 -5.91 -1.19
CA LEU A 69 -0.59 -6.20 -0.14
C LEU A 69 -1.29 -6.29 1.23
N PHE A 70 -2.15 -5.34 1.56
CA PHE A 70 -2.94 -5.37 2.79
C PHE A 70 -3.79 -6.63 2.90
N LEU A 71 -4.49 -6.99 1.84
CA LEU A 71 -5.33 -8.19 1.80
C LEU A 71 -4.50 -9.45 2.05
N PHE A 72 -3.33 -9.55 1.41
CA PHE A 72 -2.42 -10.66 1.60
C PHE A 72 -1.88 -10.74 3.04
N VAL A 73 -1.45 -9.61 3.61
CA VAL A 73 -0.93 -9.55 4.98
C VAL A 73 -2.02 -9.91 6.00
N VAL A 74 -3.22 -9.35 5.87
CA VAL A 74 -4.34 -9.62 6.77
C VAL A 74 -4.75 -11.10 6.72
N MET A 75 -4.76 -11.68 5.52
CA MET A 75 -5.06 -13.10 5.35
C MET A 75 -3.97 -14.00 5.96
N MET A 76 -2.67 -13.64 5.82
CA MET A 76 -1.57 -14.39 6.41
C MET A 76 -1.52 -14.32 7.93
N LEU A 77 -1.79 -13.15 8.49
CA LEU A 77 -1.71 -12.95 9.94
C LEU A 77 -2.82 -13.66 10.71
N ASN A 78 -3.85 -14.20 10.02
CA ASN A 78 -4.99 -14.87 10.63
C ASN A 78 -5.46 -14.13 11.89
N VAL A 79 -5.72 -12.82 11.73
CA VAL A 79 -6.16 -11.96 12.84
C VAL A 79 -7.48 -12.53 13.32
N ALA A 80 -7.41 -13.30 14.41
CA ALA A 80 -8.59 -13.85 15.05
C ALA A 80 -9.54 -12.69 15.30
N GLU A 81 -10.78 -12.81 14.80
CA GLU A 81 -11.83 -11.85 15.06
C GLU A 81 -12.01 -11.75 16.57
N GLN A 82 -11.35 -10.80 17.18
CA GLN A 82 -11.66 -10.44 18.55
C GLN A 82 -13.10 -9.93 18.53
N LYS A 83 -13.98 -10.73 19.10
CA LYS A 83 -15.36 -10.32 19.41
C LYS A 83 -15.34 -9.20 20.45
N GLN A 84 -14.71 -8.10 20.10
CA GLN A 84 -14.76 -6.89 20.89
C GLN A 84 -16.11 -6.23 20.59
N SER A 85 -17.04 -6.46 21.48
CA SER A 85 -18.30 -5.73 21.58
C SER A 85 -18.00 -4.25 21.80
N TRP A 86 -17.73 -3.53 20.72
CA TRP A 86 -17.38 -2.12 20.78
C TRP A 86 -18.57 -1.22 21.13
N PHE A 87 -19.80 -1.73 20.90
CA PHE A 87 -21.03 -0.95 21.15
C PHE A 87 -21.77 -1.33 22.44
N ILE A 88 -21.44 -2.44 23.12
CA ILE A 88 -22.15 -2.90 24.32
C ILE A 88 -21.13 -3.32 25.37
N GLY A 89 -20.50 -2.37 26.00
CA GLY A 89 -19.59 -2.69 27.06
C GLY A 89 -19.28 -1.53 27.98
N LYS A 90 -19.99 -1.47 29.11
CA LYS A 90 -19.78 -0.62 30.28
C LYS A 90 -19.94 0.88 30.01
N LYS A 91 -20.94 1.48 30.63
CA LYS A 91 -21.08 2.90 30.94
C LYS A 91 -19.72 3.51 31.32
N SER A 92 -18.92 3.83 30.36
CA SER A 92 -17.80 4.75 30.52
C SER A 92 -18.37 6.13 30.28
N THR A 93 -18.52 6.87 31.37
CA THR A 93 -18.97 8.26 31.42
C THR A 93 -17.99 9.20 30.71
N HIS A 94 -16.97 8.66 30.05
CA HIS A 94 -15.98 9.42 29.32
C HIS A 94 -16.36 9.47 27.84
N ILE A 95 -16.54 10.69 27.34
CA ILE A 95 -16.66 10.97 25.92
C ILE A 95 -15.49 10.29 25.21
N PRO A 96 -15.73 9.40 24.21
CA PRO A 96 -14.64 8.71 23.55
C PRO A 96 -13.70 9.73 22.90
N THR A 97 -12.44 9.67 23.25
CA THR A 97 -11.41 10.60 22.75
C THR A 97 -11.41 10.70 21.21
N GLY A 98 -11.73 9.61 20.53
CA GLY A 98 -11.88 9.59 19.09
C GLY A 98 -12.99 10.50 18.56
N LEU A 99 -14.10 10.65 19.28
CA LEU A 99 -15.19 11.54 18.89
C LEU A 99 -14.77 13.01 19.00
N ILE A 100 -14.04 13.36 20.05
CA ILE A 100 -13.52 14.73 20.21
C ILE A 100 -12.58 15.08 19.06
N VAL A 101 -11.63 14.19 18.76
CA VAL A 101 -10.67 14.39 17.66
C VAL A 101 -11.38 14.51 16.31
N SER A 102 -12.36 13.63 16.04
CA SER A 102 -13.08 13.67 14.78
C SER A 102 -13.92 14.93 14.59
N VAL A 103 -14.55 15.43 15.65
CA VAL A 103 -15.30 16.71 15.62
C VAL A 103 -14.37 17.87 15.40
N LEU A 104 -13.19 17.87 16.04
CA LEU A 104 -12.19 18.93 15.87
C LEU A 104 -11.68 18.98 14.42
N ILE A 105 -11.33 17.84 13.83
CA ILE A 105 -10.91 17.76 12.43
C ILE A 105 -12.05 18.18 11.48
N LEU A 106 -13.28 17.76 11.76
CA LEU A 106 -14.43 18.15 10.95
C LEU A 106 -14.64 19.67 10.98
N LEU A 107 -14.54 20.28 12.16
CA LEU A 107 -14.69 21.72 12.32
C LEU A 107 -13.58 22.48 11.58
N GLU A 108 -12.33 22.03 11.70
CA GLU A 108 -11.20 22.59 10.95
C GLU A 108 -11.43 22.54 9.44
N LEU A 109 -11.85 21.38 8.92
CA LEU A 109 -12.21 21.20 7.50
C LEU A 109 -13.32 22.15 7.06
N LEU A 110 -14.38 22.28 7.85
CA LEU A 110 -15.49 23.19 7.54
C LEU A 110 -15.06 24.67 7.50
N VAL A 111 -14.17 25.08 8.42
CA VAL A 111 -13.62 26.44 8.43
C VAL A 111 -12.76 26.69 7.19
N VAL A 112 -11.87 25.73 6.83
CA VAL A 112 -11.00 25.85 5.66
C VAL A 112 -11.81 25.90 4.37
N VAL A 113 -12.74 24.96 4.18
CA VAL A 113 -13.56 24.88 2.96
C VAL A 113 -14.55 26.04 2.88
N GLY A 114 -15.18 26.43 4.00
CA GLY A 114 -16.12 27.57 4.07
C GLY A 114 -15.43 28.93 3.92
N GLY A 115 -14.15 29.06 4.34
CA GLY A 115 -13.34 30.25 4.16
C GLY A 115 -12.72 30.38 2.76
N TRP A 116 -12.76 29.31 1.97
CA TRP A 116 -12.23 29.31 0.62
C TRP A 116 -13.18 30.11 -0.28
N LYS A 117 -12.94 31.40 -0.41
CA LYS A 117 -13.55 32.19 -1.48
C LYS A 117 -12.98 31.66 -2.79
N TYR A 118 -13.82 30.95 -3.57
CA TYR A 118 -13.50 30.59 -4.93
C TYR A 118 -13.14 31.87 -5.70
N LYS A 119 -11.85 32.10 -5.93
CA LYS A 119 -11.40 33.10 -6.88
C LYS A 119 -11.66 32.54 -8.25
N GLU A 120 -12.72 32.99 -8.91
CA GLU A 120 -13.05 32.68 -10.30
C GLU A 120 -11.92 33.01 -11.26
N ASP A 121 -11.02 33.93 -10.91
CA ASP A 121 -9.89 34.39 -11.73
C ASP A 121 -8.79 33.35 -12.00
N VAL A 122 -8.69 32.28 -11.18
CA VAL A 122 -7.66 31.27 -11.39
C VAL A 122 -8.04 30.26 -12.49
N MET A 123 -9.33 30.09 -12.76
CA MET A 123 -9.80 29.16 -13.79
C MET A 123 -9.65 29.71 -15.22
N SER A 124 -9.69 31.03 -15.39
CA SER A 124 -9.65 31.64 -16.72
C SER A 124 -8.25 31.72 -17.34
N SER A 125 -7.19 31.73 -16.50
CA SER A 125 -5.82 31.86 -17.02
C SER A 125 -5.17 30.52 -17.45
N SER A 126 -5.65 29.40 -16.94
CA SER A 126 -5.02 28.08 -17.18
C SER A 126 -5.59 27.34 -18.40
N THR A 127 -6.78 27.72 -18.85
CA THR A 127 -7.52 26.96 -19.88
C THR A 127 -7.16 27.34 -21.32
N LEU A 128 -6.44 28.41 -21.55
CA LEU A 128 -6.28 28.95 -22.90
C LEU A 128 -5.07 28.44 -23.70
N VAL A 129 -4.10 27.79 -23.10
CA VAL A 129 -2.85 27.46 -23.80
C VAL A 129 -2.64 25.99 -24.11
N LEU A 130 -3.34 25.07 -23.44
CA LEU A 130 -2.97 23.64 -23.45
C LEU A 130 -4.05 22.66 -23.91
N SER A 131 -5.11 23.09 -24.56
CA SER A 131 -6.23 22.23 -24.98
C SER A 131 -5.90 21.12 -26.02
N LYS A 132 -4.65 21.06 -26.51
CA LYS A 132 -4.19 20.03 -27.46
C LYS A 132 -3.26 18.97 -26.87
N ILE A 133 -2.84 19.13 -25.62
CA ILE A 133 -1.86 18.24 -24.98
C ILE A 133 -2.55 17.43 -23.88
N SER A 134 -2.30 16.11 -23.84
CA SER A 134 -2.90 15.22 -22.82
C SER A 134 -2.45 15.62 -21.40
N ASN A 135 -3.30 15.39 -20.41
CA ASN A 135 -3.00 15.66 -18.98
C ASN A 135 -1.67 15.03 -18.54
N THR A 136 -1.42 13.81 -18.96
CA THR A 136 -0.18 13.08 -18.66
C THR A 136 1.07 13.80 -19.21
N HIS A 137 0.99 14.33 -20.42
CA HIS A 137 2.12 15.02 -21.05
C HIS A 137 2.41 16.37 -20.38
N GLN A 138 1.35 17.13 -20.05
CA GLN A 138 1.48 18.39 -19.31
C GLN A 138 2.15 18.19 -17.96
N LEU A 139 1.70 17.17 -17.21
CA LEU A 139 2.26 16.85 -15.91
C LEU A 139 3.72 16.41 -16.03
N GLY A 140 4.05 15.62 -17.06
CA GLY A 140 5.42 15.20 -17.33
C GLY A 140 6.37 16.37 -17.61
N LEU A 141 5.94 17.35 -18.38
CA LEU A 141 6.75 18.55 -18.65
C LEU A 141 7.11 19.27 -17.35
N VAL A 142 6.13 19.52 -16.48
CA VAL A 142 6.35 20.26 -15.24
C VAL A 142 7.14 19.45 -14.21
N MET A 143 6.89 18.13 -14.11
CA MET A 143 7.54 17.26 -13.14
C MET A 143 9.03 17.09 -13.42
N TYR A 144 9.43 16.99 -14.70
CA TYR A 144 10.83 16.79 -15.09
C TYR A 144 11.62 18.09 -15.27
N THR A 145 10.98 19.26 -15.17
CA THR A 145 11.66 20.57 -15.22
C THR A 145 11.64 21.25 -13.87
N ASP A 146 10.50 21.80 -13.46
CA ASP A 146 10.38 22.62 -12.27
C ASP A 146 10.44 21.81 -10.98
N PHE A 147 9.90 20.57 -10.99
CA PHE A 147 9.81 19.70 -9.83
C PHE A 147 10.78 18.52 -9.86
N ILE A 148 11.85 18.59 -10.63
CA ILE A 148 12.86 17.51 -10.78
C ILE A 148 13.44 17.05 -9.44
N LEU A 149 13.70 17.99 -8.50
CA LEU A 149 14.25 17.69 -7.20
C LEU A 149 13.31 16.79 -6.38
N TYR A 150 12.02 17.14 -6.37
CA TYR A 150 11.01 16.34 -5.65
C TYR A 150 10.82 14.96 -6.28
N PHE A 151 10.89 14.87 -7.60
CA PHE A 151 10.85 13.61 -8.32
C PHE A 151 12.03 12.70 -7.93
N GLN A 152 13.25 13.25 -7.87
CA GLN A 152 14.43 12.49 -7.45
C GLN A 152 14.35 12.06 -5.98
N LEU A 153 13.88 12.93 -5.09
CA LEU A 153 13.65 12.58 -3.69
C LEU A 153 12.66 11.43 -3.53
N ALA A 154 11.56 11.46 -4.28
CA ALA A 154 10.60 10.35 -4.30
C ALA A 154 11.26 9.03 -4.74
N GLY A 155 12.12 9.08 -5.76
CA GLY A 155 12.90 7.92 -6.21
C GLY A 155 13.84 7.36 -5.13
N ILE A 156 14.51 8.23 -4.38
CA ILE A 156 15.37 7.82 -3.25
C ILE A 156 14.56 7.18 -2.13
N VAL A 157 13.38 7.73 -1.81
CA VAL A 157 12.49 7.16 -0.80
C VAL A 157 12.03 5.75 -1.20
N LEU A 158 11.65 5.57 -2.47
CA LEU A 158 11.26 4.25 -3.00
C LEU A 158 12.43 3.25 -2.96
N LEU A 159 13.62 3.69 -3.33
CA LEU A 159 14.83 2.86 -3.25
C LEU A 159 15.10 2.43 -1.79
N LEU A 160 15.04 3.36 -0.85
CA LEU A 160 15.23 3.07 0.56
C LEU A 160 14.17 2.09 1.09
N ALA A 161 12.91 2.26 0.71
CA ALA A 161 11.83 1.35 1.06
C ALA A 161 12.08 -0.07 0.53
N MET A 162 12.52 -0.19 -0.72
CA MET A 162 12.86 -1.47 -1.34
C MET A 162 14.03 -2.16 -0.62
N ILE A 163 15.12 -1.44 -0.35
CA ILE A 163 16.28 -1.97 0.38
C ILE A 163 15.84 -2.38 1.79
N GLY A 164 15.08 -1.56 2.48
CA GLY A 164 14.56 -1.85 3.81
C GLY A 164 13.71 -3.12 3.85
N ALA A 165 12.80 -3.29 2.90
CA ALA A 165 11.98 -4.49 2.79
C ALA A 165 12.83 -5.75 2.58
N ILE A 166 13.84 -5.70 1.71
CA ILE A 166 14.76 -6.82 1.46
C ILE A 166 15.57 -7.16 2.71
N LEU A 167 16.14 -6.15 3.38
CA LEU A 167 16.97 -6.37 4.57
C LEU A 167 16.17 -6.94 5.74
N LEU A 168 14.93 -6.47 5.95
CA LEU A 168 14.07 -6.95 7.02
C LEU A 168 13.56 -8.38 6.79
N THR A 169 13.36 -8.76 5.54
CA THR A 169 12.91 -10.12 5.19
C THR A 169 14.09 -11.10 5.04
N PHE A 170 15.31 -10.59 4.87
CA PHE A 170 16.48 -11.43 4.68
C PHE A 170 16.88 -12.16 5.98
N ARG A 171 16.70 -13.48 5.98
CA ARG A 171 17.07 -14.33 7.11
C ARG A 171 18.18 -15.29 6.70
N LYS A 172 19.37 -15.12 7.25
CA LYS A 172 20.41 -16.15 7.13
C LYS A 172 19.99 -17.36 7.96
N ARG A 173 19.79 -18.48 7.30
CA ARG A 173 19.56 -19.75 8.01
C ARG A 173 20.92 -20.23 8.56
N ILE A 174 20.99 -20.32 9.90
CA ILE A 174 22.13 -20.89 10.59
C ILE A 174 21.99 -22.42 10.51
N GLY A 175 23.05 -23.15 10.17
CA GLY A 175 23.02 -24.62 10.09
C GLY A 175 22.66 -25.23 8.75
N VAL A 176 22.59 -24.43 7.68
CA VAL A 176 22.42 -25.00 6.32
C VAL A 176 23.77 -25.53 5.84
N LYS A 177 23.86 -26.81 5.55
CA LYS A 177 25.03 -27.40 4.90
C LYS A 177 25.25 -26.75 3.54
N LYS A 178 26.30 -25.95 3.41
CA LYS A 178 26.71 -25.33 2.15
C LYS A 178 27.85 -26.13 1.56
N GLN A 179 27.70 -26.50 0.30
CA GLN A 179 28.81 -27.12 -0.45
C GLN A 179 29.87 -26.05 -0.75
N SER A 180 31.11 -26.39 -0.45
CA SER A 180 32.25 -25.57 -0.83
C SER A 180 32.79 -26.07 -2.18
N TYR A 181 32.68 -25.24 -3.19
CA TYR A 181 33.17 -25.55 -4.54
C TYR A 181 34.66 -25.87 -4.53
N ILE A 182 35.47 -25.11 -3.78
CA ILE A 182 36.93 -25.31 -3.67
C ILE A 182 37.25 -26.67 -3.03
N ASN A 183 36.56 -27.06 -1.96
CA ASN A 183 36.76 -28.34 -1.30
C ASN A 183 36.32 -29.54 -2.16
N GLN A 184 35.39 -29.35 -3.08
CA GLN A 184 34.96 -30.40 -4.00
C GLN A 184 35.96 -30.63 -5.12
N ILE A 185 36.60 -29.57 -5.66
CA ILE A 185 37.58 -29.67 -6.74
C ILE A 185 38.93 -30.13 -6.19
N SER A 186 39.28 -29.73 -4.97
CA SER A 186 40.59 -30.09 -4.33
C SER A 186 40.57 -31.45 -3.64
N ARG A 187 39.49 -32.23 -3.73
CA ARG A 187 39.44 -33.57 -3.13
C ARG A 187 40.34 -34.53 -3.85
N ASN A 188 41.32 -35.04 -3.09
CA ASN A 188 42.17 -36.14 -3.48
C ASN A 188 41.72 -37.45 -2.78
N PRO A 189 41.98 -38.62 -3.35
CA PRO A 189 41.63 -39.89 -2.69
C PRO A 189 42.11 -39.99 -1.25
N SER A 190 43.28 -39.46 -0.93
CA SER A 190 43.83 -39.44 0.43
C SER A 190 43.08 -38.55 1.44
N THR A 191 42.30 -37.56 0.96
CA THR A 191 41.53 -36.65 1.82
C THR A 191 40.03 -36.98 1.80
N ALA A 192 39.59 -37.80 0.85
CA ALA A 192 38.19 -38.15 0.65
C ALA A 192 37.80 -39.51 1.25
N ILE A 193 38.78 -40.37 1.53
CA ILE A 193 38.53 -41.74 2.04
C ILE A 193 39.21 -41.87 3.39
N GLU A 194 38.42 -42.17 4.40
CA GLU A 194 38.88 -42.51 5.75
C GLU A 194 38.63 -44.00 5.96
N LEU A 195 39.68 -44.74 6.28
CA LEU A 195 39.59 -46.15 6.59
C LEU A 195 39.32 -46.31 8.07
N ILE A 196 38.13 -46.78 8.43
CA ILE A 196 37.73 -47.03 9.82
C ILE A 196 37.61 -48.53 10.01
N ASP A 197 38.34 -49.08 11.03
CA ASP A 197 38.20 -50.46 11.44
C ASP A 197 36.90 -50.66 12.26
N ILE A 198 35.95 -51.32 11.67
CA ILE A 198 34.63 -51.55 12.27
C ILE A 198 34.49 -53.05 12.60
N LYS A 199 34.12 -53.32 13.88
CA LYS A 199 33.79 -54.70 14.27
C LYS A 199 32.55 -55.21 13.54
N SER A 200 32.56 -56.45 13.13
CA SER A 200 31.45 -57.07 12.44
C SER A 200 30.15 -56.93 13.26
N ASN A 201 29.04 -56.48 12.62
CA ASN A 201 27.73 -56.17 13.20
C ASN A 201 27.60 -54.84 13.99
N GLN A 202 28.54 -53.93 13.87
CA GLN A 202 28.36 -52.57 14.41
C GLN A 202 28.16 -51.57 13.23
N GLY A 203 27.10 -50.75 13.29
CA GLY A 203 26.85 -49.70 12.34
C GLY A 203 27.87 -48.56 12.50
N VAL A 204 28.18 -47.87 11.38
CA VAL A 204 29.07 -46.69 11.38
C VAL A 204 28.28 -45.47 11.79
N LYS A 205 28.71 -44.75 12.82
CA LYS A 205 28.31 -43.37 13.06
C LYS A 205 29.10 -42.44 12.17
N ILE A 206 28.44 -41.87 11.19
CA ILE A 206 29.03 -40.81 10.38
C ILE A 206 28.78 -39.52 11.16
N ASP A 207 29.85 -39.00 11.76
CA ASP A 207 29.80 -37.64 12.37
C ASP A 207 29.72 -36.62 11.22
N ASP A 208 28.61 -35.92 11.17
CA ASP A 208 28.32 -34.89 10.16
C ASP A 208 29.04 -33.56 10.41
#